data_fcff87b9f43639a61d134b9912e0ad45
#
_entry.id   fcff87b9f43639a61d134b9912e0ad45
#
_cell.length_a   1.000
_cell.length_b   1.000
_cell.length_c   1.000
_cell.angle_alpha   90.00
_cell.angle_beta   90.00
_cell.angle_gamma   90.00
#
_symmetry.space_group_name_H-M   'P 1'
#
loop_
_entity.id
_entity.type
_entity.pdbx_description
1 polymer ?
#
loop_
_entity_poly.entity_id
_entity_poly.type
_entity_poly.pdbx_seq_one_letter_code
_entity_poly.pdbx_strand_id
1 'polypeptide(L)'
;MIAAGYLGDTFWALQCLPVLRKSFPQAEIYIIGRGFCSALCKEEKVIVVNSIPSDRRRDQWSFRSLLNDAETIRKKIAPDLIFDLTCNRYSALFAWKLNAYTIGADVAGEAAVLYQFCAPVKDRKCRHLASQPLAIVSRFLDLPEPETLPALVPPVPLYNKEEVLTKLDLTGTEGLILLVPGAGWKAKMWQPEKFNAVAKRCIDRGKTVLISGSKGEFELCKAIAKDLDRKKVRLLIDDLELLISLLPRLSCCLGSDSGISHLSAAAGVKTIQLFCPTNPVHSQAVGESVSILRSSCSLKPEGDQKFCTGVPKLTCDRKECMDLSVDQVLTEMERMGVL
;
A
#
# COMPACT_ATOMS: atom_id res chain seq x y z
N MET A 1 9.68 7.65 14.10
CA MET A 1 8.72 7.89 12.99
C MET A 1 7.49 7.00 13.17
N ILE A 2 6.30 7.55 13.04
CA ILE A 2 5.04 6.80 13.11
C ILE A 2 4.54 6.59 11.68
N ALA A 3 4.40 5.32 11.28
CA ALA A 3 3.94 4.88 9.97
C ALA A 3 2.94 3.71 10.14
N ALA A 4 1.80 4.00 10.77
CA ALA A 4 0.81 3.01 11.20
C ALA A 4 -0.40 2.89 10.25
N GLY A 5 -0.27 3.36 9.02
CA GLY A 5 -1.27 3.28 7.97
C GLY A 5 -1.51 1.88 7.41
N TYR A 6 -2.17 1.80 6.25
CA TYR A 6 -2.20 0.59 5.44
C TYR A 6 -0.85 0.35 4.77
N LEU A 7 -0.69 -0.80 4.13
CA LEU A 7 0.57 -1.19 3.48
C LEU A 7 1.10 -0.12 2.52
N GLY A 8 0.25 0.45 1.66
CA GLY A 8 0.63 1.51 0.73
C GLY A 8 1.04 2.81 1.44
N ASP A 9 0.24 3.25 2.42
CA ASP A 9 0.53 4.46 3.20
C ASP A 9 1.84 4.33 3.97
N THR A 10 2.08 3.17 4.57
CA THR A 10 3.32 2.87 5.27
C THR A 10 4.50 2.83 4.30
N PHE A 11 4.36 2.19 3.15
CA PHE A 11 5.40 2.17 2.12
C PHE A 11 5.77 3.60 1.67
N TRP A 12 4.79 4.47 1.47
CA TRP A 12 5.03 5.88 1.14
C TRP A 12 5.72 6.65 2.28
N ALA A 13 5.34 6.40 3.54
CA ALA A 13 5.99 7.02 4.69
C ALA A 13 7.47 6.62 4.79
N LEU A 14 7.82 5.38 4.50
CA LEU A 14 9.19 4.89 4.51
C LEU A 14 10.10 5.54 3.45
N GLN A 15 9.53 6.14 2.40
CA GLN A 15 10.31 6.91 1.41
C GLN A 15 11.01 8.14 2.02
N CYS A 16 10.63 8.54 3.24
CA CYS A 16 11.31 9.63 3.97
C CYS A 16 12.62 9.19 4.62
N LEU A 17 12.88 7.90 4.79
CA LEU A 17 14.06 7.40 5.50
C LEU A 17 15.40 7.92 4.95
N PRO A 18 15.65 7.94 3.63
CA PRO A 18 16.90 8.48 3.09
C PRO A 18 17.13 9.95 3.47
N VAL A 19 16.06 10.76 3.43
CA VAL A 19 16.12 12.18 3.80
C VAL A 19 16.39 12.31 5.30
N LEU A 20 15.70 11.54 6.14
CA LEU A 20 15.90 11.57 7.59
C LEU A 20 17.31 11.10 7.98
N ARG A 21 17.84 10.06 7.34
CA ARG A 21 19.21 9.58 7.57
C ARG A 21 20.25 10.64 7.21
N LYS A 22 20.07 11.31 6.06
CA LYS A 22 20.95 12.40 5.63
C LYS A 22 20.91 13.58 6.58
N SER A 23 19.74 13.94 7.07
CA SER A 23 19.56 15.11 7.96
C SER A 23 19.97 14.82 9.41
N PHE A 24 19.85 13.56 9.85
CA PHE A 24 20.17 13.13 11.20
C PHE A 24 21.10 11.89 11.17
N PRO A 25 22.35 12.03 10.72
CA PRO A 25 23.24 10.89 10.45
C PRO A 25 23.61 10.08 11.71
N GLN A 26 23.55 10.71 12.91
CA GLN A 26 23.83 10.05 14.18
C GLN A 26 22.57 9.58 14.93
N ALA A 27 21.38 9.83 14.37
CA ALA A 27 20.14 9.46 15.05
C ALA A 27 19.87 7.96 14.97
N GLU A 28 19.35 7.41 16.06
CA GLU A 28 18.75 6.10 16.09
C GLU A 28 17.29 6.21 15.63
N ILE A 29 16.95 5.64 14.48
CA ILE A 29 15.61 5.75 13.92
C ILE A 29 14.77 4.53 14.32
N TYR A 30 13.62 4.79 14.92
CA TYR A 30 12.60 3.80 15.23
C TYR A 30 11.37 4.00 14.35
N ILE A 31 10.85 2.91 13.79
CA ILE A 31 9.60 2.90 13.02
C ILE A 31 8.51 2.31 13.90
N ILE A 32 7.53 3.11 14.26
CA ILE A 32 6.34 2.69 15.00
C ILE A 32 5.24 2.42 13.98
N GLY A 33 4.84 1.16 13.83
CA GLY A 33 3.89 0.79 12.80
C GLY A 33 3.30 -0.60 12.99
N ARG A 34 2.72 -1.15 11.94
CA ARG A 34 2.10 -2.49 11.94
C ARG A 34 3.13 -3.58 11.68
N GLY A 35 2.73 -4.85 11.92
CA GLY A 35 3.62 -6.01 11.79
C GLY A 35 4.32 -6.13 10.43
N PHE A 36 3.70 -5.70 9.35
CA PHE A 36 4.31 -5.73 8.02
C PHE A 36 5.43 -4.69 7.81
N CYS A 37 5.61 -3.72 8.71
CA CYS A 37 6.71 -2.75 8.63
C CYS A 37 8.07 -3.44 8.62
N SER A 38 8.22 -4.54 9.35
CA SER A 38 9.46 -5.33 9.40
C SER A 38 9.83 -5.93 8.04
N ALA A 39 8.85 -6.25 7.21
CA ALA A 39 9.08 -6.72 5.85
C ALA A 39 9.47 -5.59 4.88
N LEU A 40 8.97 -4.36 5.14
CA LEU A 40 9.25 -3.21 4.29
C LEU A 40 10.58 -2.53 4.59
N CYS A 41 11.05 -2.59 5.83
CA CYS A 41 12.26 -1.91 6.27
C CYS A 41 13.01 -2.78 7.29
N LYS A 42 14.16 -3.30 6.90
CA LYS A 42 14.99 -4.22 7.71
C LYS A 42 16.16 -3.54 8.39
N GLU A 43 16.56 -2.39 7.88
CA GLU A 43 17.73 -1.66 8.36
C GLU A 43 17.41 -0.83 9.61
N GLU A 44 16.13 -0.61 9.90
CA GLU A 44 15.68 0.22 11.00
C GLU A 44 14.99 -0.59 12.11
N LYS A 45 15.00 -0.05 13.31
CA LYS A 45 14.32 -0.67 14.46
C LYS A 45 12.81 -0.51 14.36
N VAL A 46 12.10 -1.60 14.18
CA VAL A 46 10.64 -1.59 14.08
C VAL A 46 9.99 -1.93 15.42
N ILE A 47 9.07 -1.09 15.85
CA ILE A 47 8.20 -1.32 17.02
C ILE A 47 6.78 -1.54 16.49
N VAL A 48 6.28 -2.77 16.67
CA VAL A 48 4.95 -3.13 16.19
C VAL A 48 3.89 -2.63 17.15
N VAL A 49 2.91 -1.87 16.63
CA VAL A 49 1.75 -1.35 17.36
C VAL A 49 0.47 -1.66 16.58
N ASN A 50 -0.52 -2.18 17.29
CA ASN A 50 -1.84 -2.44 16.72
C ASN A 50 -2.93 -1.53 17.31
N SER A 51 -2.59 -0.73 18.33
CA SER A 51 -3.53 0.17 19.01
C SER A 51 -3.82 1.47 18.27
N ILE A 52 -3.04 1.82 17.25
CA ILE A 52 -3.34 2.95 16.37
C ILE A 52 -4.29 2.46 15.29
N PRO A 53 -5.61 2.79 15.34
CA PRO A 53 -6.54 2.32 14.33
C PRO A 53 -6.29 3.04 13.00
N SER A 54 -6.50 2.32 11.91
CA SER A 54 -6.77 2.99 10.65
C SER A 54 -8.20 3.54 10.69
N ASP A 55 -8.51 4.60 9.96
CA ASP A 55 -9.85 5.18 9.89
C ASP A 55 -10.98 4.18 9.55
N ARG A 56 -10.62 2.99 9.09
CA ARG A 56 -11.53 1.93 8.63
C ARG A 56 -11.81 0.84 9.66
N ARG A 57 -11.07 0.78 10.80
CA ARG A 57 -11.24 -0.25 11.86
C ARG A 57 -11.51 0.38 13.20
N ARG A 58 -12.55 1.23 13.29
CA ARG A 58 -12.91 1.95 14.52
C ARG A 58 -13.55 1.07 15.59
N ASP A 59 -14.21 0.03 15.20
CA ASP A 59 -14.98 -0.91 16.04
C ASP A 59 -14.12 -1.80 16.94
N GLN A 60 -12.83 -1.94 16.64
CA GLN A 60 -11.88 -2.72 17.44
C GLN A 60 -10.88 -1.86 18.22
N TRP A 61 -11.16 -0.56 18.35
CA TRP A 61 -10.25 0.38 18.97
C TRP A 61 -10.49 0.57 20.47
N SER A 62 -9.41 0.64 21.24
CA SER A 62 -9.41 0.95 22.66
C SER A 62 -8.49 2.14 22.93
N PHE A 63 -9.07 3.21 23.45
CA PHE A 63 -8.33 4.39 23.91
C PHE A 63 -7.29 4.04 24.96
N ARG A 64 -7.66 3.17 25.90
CA ARG A 64 -6.75 2.70 26.96
C ARG A 64 -5.56 1.93 26.40
N SER A 65 -5.78 1.06 25.41
CA SER A 65 -4.71 0.31 24.74
C SER A 65 -3.73 1.25 24.02
N LEU A 66 -4.25 2.26 23.31
CA LEU A 66 -3.41 3.25 22.63
C LEU A 66 -2.51 4.02 23.61
N LEU A 67 -3.06 4.49 24.72
CA LEU A 67 -2.30 5.22 25.74
C LEU A 67 -1.26 4.34 26.44
N ASN A 68 -1.61 3.08 26.74
CA ASN A 68 -0.69 2.14 27.38
C ASN A 68 0.49 1.78 26.45
N ASP A 69 0.23 1.53 25.18
CA ASP A 69 1.29 1.25 24.20
C ASP A 69 2.23 2.46 24.06
N ALA A 70 1.66 3.67 23.94
CA ALA A 70 2.46 4.90 23.86
C ALA A 70 3.34 5.08 25.11
N GLU A 71 2.78 4.88 26.32
CA GLU A 71 3.53 4.99 27.57
C GLU A 71 4.65 3.94 27.68
N THR A 72 4.38 2.70 27.24
CA THR A 72 5.36 1.62 27.21
C THR A 72 6.53 1.94 26.28
N ILE A 73 6.21 2.45 25.10
CA ILE A 73 7.22 2.84 24.11
C ILE A 73 8.01 4.05 24.58
N ARG A 74 7.33 5.05 25.16
CA ARG A 74 8.00 6.21 25.74
C ARG A 74 9.07 5.83 26.77
N LYS A 75 8.76 4.90 27.65
CA LYS A 75 9.71 4.38 28.66
C LYS A 75 10.86 3.58 28.03
N LYS A 76 10.61 2.90 26.92
CA LYS A 76 11.59 2.03 26.27
C LYS A 76 12.62 2.78 25.43
N ILE A 77 12.19 3.79 24.68
CA ILE A 77 13.05 4.48 23.71
C ILE A 77 13.28 5.96 24.01
N ALA A 78 12.44 6.58 24.88
CA ALA A 78 12.53 8.00 25.24
C ALA A 78 12.84 8.91 24.02
N PRO A 79 11.96 9.01 23.02
CA PRO A 79 12.28 9.68 21.77
C PRO A 79 12.46 11.18 21.99
N ASP A 80 13.41 11.81 21.27
CA ASP A 80 13.60 13.28 21.27
C ASP A 80 12.69 13.94 20.23
N LEU A 81 12.48 13.28 19.09
CA LEU A 81 11.78 13.82 17.93
C LEU A 81 10.86 12.76 17.32
N ILE A 82 9.64 13.15 16.96
CA ILE A 82 8.63 12.26 16.39
C ILE A 82 8.11 12.85 15.08
N PHE A 83 8.26 12.12 13.99
CA PHE A 83 7.54 12.39 12.75
C PHE A 83 6.31 11.48 12.70
N ASP A 84 5.12 12.04 12.83
CA ASP A 84 3.87 11.33 12.56
C ASP A 84 3.52 11.47 11.07
N LEU A 85 3.85 10.44 10.30
CA LEU A 85 3.58 10.37 8.87
C LEU A 85 2.26 9.65 8.55
N THR A 86 1.57 9.15 9.58
CA THR A 86 0.20 8.61 9.48
C THR A 86 -0.84 9.73 9.49
N CYS A 87 -0.62 10.77 10.26
CA CYS A 87 -1.41 12.00 10.34
C CYS A 87 -2.93 11.78 10.44
N ASN A 88 -3.36 10.89 11.33
CA ASN A 88 -4.76 10.80 11.71
C ASN A 88 -4.94 11.16 13.20
N ARG A 89 -6.19 11.35 13.65
CA ARG A 89 -6.48 11.74 15.05
C ARG A 89 -5.87 10.79 16.11
N TYR A 90 -5.74 9.52 15.79
CA TYR A 90 -5.25 8.51 16.73
C TYR A 90 -3.72 8.47 16.76
N SER A 91 -3.07 8.61 15.62
CA SER A 91 -1.60 8.71 15.57
C SER A 91 -1.12 10.01 16.18
N ALA A 92 -1.84 11.13 15.99
CA ALA A 92 -1.53 12.40 16.64
C ALA A 92 -1.61 12.30 18.17
N LEU A 93 -2.67 11.67 18.71
CA LEU A 93 -2.81 11.43 20.13
C LEU A 93 -1.71 10.50 20.67
N PHE A 94 -1.38 9.46 19.92
CA PHE A 94 -0.29 8.55 20.26
C PHE A 94 1.06 9.29 20.29
N ALA A 95 1.35 10.09 19.28
CA ALA A 95 2.56 10.92 19.20
C ALA A 95 2.66 11.88 20.38
N TRP A 96 1.57 12.60 20.69
CA TRP A 96 1.50 13.49 21.84
C TRP A 96 1.81 12.77 23.15
N LYS A 97 1.28 11.56 23.35
CA LYS A 97 1.51 10.76 24.58
C LYS A 97 2.95 10.26 24.71
N LEU A 98 3.70 10.17 23.63
CA LEU A 98 5.14 9.85 23.67
C LEU A 98 5.98 10.98 24.31
N ASN A 99 5.42 12.16 24.45
CA ASN A 99 6.00 13.31 25.17
C ASN A 99 7.39 13.74 24.64
N ALA A 100 7.49 13.88 23.33
CA ALA A 100 8.66 14.39 22.62
C ALA A 100 8.23 15.49 21.64
N TYR A 101 9.17 16.15 20.97
CA TYR A 101 8.82 17.12 19.94
C TYR A 101 8.16 16.42 18.75
N THR A 102 6.90 16.73 18.49
CA THR A 102 6.08 16.03 17.50
C THR A 102 5.84 16.88 16.25
N ILE A 103 6.10 16.27 15.10
CA ILE A 103 5.89 16.83 13.77
C ILE A 103 4.78 16.02 13.09
N GLY A 104 3.80 16.71 12.54
CA GLY A 104 2.73 16.11 11.75
C GLY A 104 2.18 17.11 10.75
N ALA A 105 0.91 16.95 10.36
CA ALA A 105 0.33 17.78 9.34
C ALA A 105 -1.15 18.14 9.59
N ASP A 106 -1.60 19.20 8.94
CA ASP A 106 -2.95 19.73 9.00
C ASP A 106 -4.05 18.75 8.52
N VAL A 107 -3.68 17.69 7.81
CA VAL A 107 -4.58 16.60 7.42
C VAL A 107 -5.07 15.73 8.59
N ALA A 108 -4.44 15.85 9.78
CA ALA A 108 -4.93 15.23 11.01
C ALA A 108 -6.22 15.90 11.54
N GLY A 109 -6.68 16.98 10.90
CA GLY A 109 -7.88 17.72 11.27
C GLY A 109 -7.71 18.41 12.63
N GLU A 110 -8.72 18.33 13.50
CA GLU A 110 -8.68 18.95 14.82
C GLU A 110 -7.53 18.45 15.70
N ALA A 111 -7.07 17.20 15.49
CA ALA A 111 -5.95 16.66 16.24
C ALA A 111 -4.58 17.26 15.84
N ALA A 112 -4.53 18.06 14.79
CA ALA A 112 -3.30 18.77 14.38
C ALA A 112 -2.76 19.72 15.44
N VAL A 113 -3.61 20.18 16.37
CA VAL A 113 -3.20 21.01 17.52
C VAL A 113 -2.26 20.29 18.49
N LEU A 114 -2.17 18.98 18.41
CA LEU A 114 -1.27 18.18 19.24
C LEU A 114 0.19 18.16 18.74
N TYR A 115 0.43 18.64 17.51
CA TYR A 115 1.78 18.74 16.97
C TYR A 115 2.44 20.06 17.35
N GLN A 116 3.72 20.03 17.73
CA GLN A 116 4.54 21.24 17.93
C GLN A 116 4.92 21.87 16.59
N PHE A 117 5.06 21.05 15.54
CA PHE A 117 5.17 21.52 14.17
C PHE A 117 4.09 20.86 13.32
N CYS A 118 3.21 21.69 12.78
CA CYS A 118 2.12 21.23 11.91
C CYS A 118 2.35 21.69 10.47
N ALA A 119 2.74 20.77 9.59
CA ALA A 119 2.97 21.06 8.18
C ALA A 119 1.64 21.33 7.45
N PRO A 120 1.49 22.47 6.71
CA PRO A 120 0.28 22.78 5.94
C PRO A 120 0.25 22.02 4.60
N VAL A 121 0.11 20.70 4.62
CA VAL A 121 0.23 19.84 3.42
C VAL A 121 -1.04 19.75 2.58
N LYS A 122 -2.16 20.35 2.99
CA LYS A 122 -3.39 20.38 2.15
C LYS A 122 -3.15 21.05 0.80
N ASP A 123 -2.30 22.08 0.76
CA ASP A 123 -1.98 22.89 -0.42
C ASP A 123 -0.64 22.49 -1.06
N ARG A 124 -0.19 21.24 -0.88
CA ARG A 124 1.05 20.76 -1.49
C ARG A 124 1.01 20.81 -3.02
N LYS A 125 2.15 21.06 -3.66
CA LYS A 125 2.28 21.15 -5.12
C LYS A 125 1.91 19.83 -5.81
N CYS A 126 2.47 18.72 -5.35
CA CYS A 126 2.11 17.40 -5.83
C CYS A 126 0.89 16.86 -5.07
N ARG A 127 -0.19 16.59 -5.81
CA ARG A 127 -1.46 16.10 -5.23
C ARG A 127 -1.47 14.61 -4.96
N HIS A 128 -0.48 13.88 -5.39
CA HIS A 128 -0.39 12.44 -5.12
C HIS A 128 -0.15 12.17 -3.63
N LEU A 129 -0.85 11.21 -3.04
CA LEU A 129 -0.78 10.94 -1.60
C LEU A 129 0.61 10.50 -1.14
N ALA A 130 1.37 9.82 -2.00
CA ALA A 130 2.74 9.42 -1.69
C ALA A 130 3.71 10.61 -1.48
N SER A 131 3.37 11.81 -1.98
CA SER A 131 4.17 13.02 -1.73
C SER A 131 3.97 13.62 -0.35
N GLN A 132 2.87 13.27 0.35
CA GLN A 132 2.52 13.88 1.63
C GLN A 132 3.56 13.64 2.72
N PRO A 133 4.08 12.42 2.97
CA PRO A 133 5.12 12.20 3.96
C PRO A 133 6.39 13.03 3.67
N LEU A 134 6.82 13.07 2.40
CA LEU A 134 7.98 13.87 1.99
C LEU A 134 7.74 15.37 2.20
N ALA A 135 6.55 15.89 1.88
CA ALA A 135 6.21 17.28 2.11
C ALA A 135 6.27 17.67 3.59
N ILE A 136 5.81 16.79 4.50
CA ILE A 136 5.91 17.01 5.95
C ILE A 136 7.37 17.13 6.38
N VAL A 137 8.19 16.16 5.95
CA VAL A 137 9.62 16.14 6.32
C VAL A 137 10.37 17.33 5.72
N SER A 138 10.16 17.62 4.43
CA SER A 138 10.83 18.73 3.73
C SER A 138 10.50 20.07 4.38
N ARG A 139 9.24 20.34 4.73
CA ARG A 139 8.84 21.58 5.38
C ARG A 139 9.42 21.76 6.78
N PHE A 140 9.50 20.68 7.53
CA PHE A 140 10.16 20.74 8.84
C PHE A 140 11.67 21.02 8.74
N LEU A 141 12.32 20.43 7.74
CA LEU A 141 13.76 20.55 7.53
C LEU A 141 14.16 21.77 6.67
N ASP A 142 13.20 22.58 6.27
CA ASP A 142 13.40 23.70 5.34
C ASP A 142 14.09 23.28 4.02
N LEU A 143 13.65 22.13 3.50
CA LEU A 143 14.12 21.57 2.24
C LEU A 143 13.11 21.84 1.11
N PRO A 144 13.55 21.95 -0.15
CA PRO A 144 12.65 22.05 -1.30
C PRO A 144 11.68 20.86 -1.36
N GLU A 145 10.39 21.15 -1.51
CA GLU A 145 9.42 20.10 -1.81
C GLU A 145 9.53 19.66 -3.27
N PRO A 146 9.48 18.36 -3.56
CA PRO A 146 9.42 17.89 -4.93
C PRO A 146 8.11 18.35 -5.59
N GLU A 147 8.19 18.97 -6.78
CA GLU A 147 7.02 19.37 -7.57
C GLU A 147 6.31 18.15 -8.18
N THR A 148 7.07 17.12 -8.48
CA THR A 148 6.60 15.82 -8.96
C THR A 148 6.96 14.74 -7.97
N LEU A 149 6.23 13.62 -8.03
CA LEU A 149 6.53 12.48 -7.18
C LEU A 149 7.86 11.85 -7.62
N PRO A 150 8.85 11.71 -6.72
CA PRO A 150 10.10 11.04 -7.03
C PRO A 150 9.87 9.53 -7.25
N ALA A 151 10.81 8.88 -7.93
CA ALA A 151 10.83 7.42 -8.00
C ALA A 151 10.83 6.81 -6.59
N LEU A 152 9.96 5.83 -6.39
CA LEU A 152 9.85 5.16 -5.10
C LEU A 152 10.88 4.03 -5.01
N VAL A 153 11.54 3.91 -3.87
CA VAL A 153 12.53 2.87 -3.60
C VAL A 153 11.80 1.61 -3.14
N PRO A 154 11.92 0.48 -3.85
CA PRO A 154 11.31 -0.77 -3.40
C PRO A 154 11.99 -1.31 -2.13
N PRO A 155 11.26 -2.08 -1.30
CA PRO A 155 11.86 -2.73 -0.14
C PRO A 155 12.89 -3.79 -0.57
N VAL A 156 13.92 -3.99 0.27
CA VAL A 156 14.97 -4.98 0.02
C VAL A 156 14.43 -6.40 0.21
N PRO A 157 14.63 -7.31 -0.76
CA PRO A 157 14.23 -8.71 -0.63
C PRO A 157 14.91 -9.42 0.55
N LEU A 158 14.17 -10.29 1.25
CA LEU A 158 14.72 -11.13 2.32
C LEU A 158 15.42 -12.38 1.78
N TYR A 159 14.75 -13.01 0.83
CA TYR A 159 15.19 -14.25 0.22
C TYR A 159 15.85 -13.98 -1.11
N ASN A 160 16.92 -14.72 -1.42
CA ASN A 160 17.46 -14.69 -2.78
C ASN A 160 16.51 -15.39 -3.78
N LYS A 161 16.82 -15.18 -5.06
CA LYS A 161 15.99 -15.66 -6.18
C LYS A 161 15.69 -17.16 -6.13
N GLU A 162 16.69 -17.98 -5.83
CA GLU A 162 16.57 -19.44 -5.87
C GLU A 162 15.79 -19.97 -4.68
N GLU A 163 16.04 -19.42 -3.49
CA GLU A 163 15.28 -19.74 -2.28
C GLU A 163 13.79 -19.49 -2.43
N VAL A 164 13.40 -18.35 -3.02
CA VAL A 164 12.00 -18.00 -3.25
C VAL A 164 11.32 -18.98 -4.20
N LEU A 165 11.97 -19.28 -5.33
CA LEU A 165 11.41 -20.20 -6.32
C LEU A 165 11.30 -21.62 -5.77
N THR A 166 12.27 -22.07 -4.99
CA THR A 166 12.24 -23.38 -4.33
C THR A 166 11.13 -23.47 -3.30
N LYS A 167 10.97 -22.44 -2.44
CA LYS A 167 9.91 -22.39 -1.43
C LYS A 167 8.50 -22.49 -2.01
N LEU A 168 8.30 -22.01 -3.23
CA LEU A 168 7.02 -22.00 -3.92
C LEU A 168 6.86 -23.12 -4.97
N ASP A 169 7.87 -23.99 -5.10
CA ASP A 169 7.90 -24.99 -6.17
C ASP A 169 7.69 -24.36 -7.56
N LEU A 170 8.48 -23.33 -7.84
CA LEU A 170 8.45 -22.53 -9.06
C LEU A 170 9.79 -22.54 -9.81
N THR A 171 10.69 -23.48 -9.47
CA THR A 171 12.00 -23.62 -10.11
C THR A 171 11.84 -23.88 -11.61
N GLY A 172 12.57 -23.13 -12.44
CA GLY A 172 12.46 -23.22 -13.90
C GLY A 172 11.20 -22.57 -14.49
N THR A 173 10.36 -21.92 -13.67
CA THR A 173 9.15 -21.25 -14.15
C THR A 173 9.49 -19.87 -14.70
N GLU A 174 8.98 -19.58 -15.89
CA GLU A 174 9.01 -18.26 -16.52
C GLU A 174 7.61 -17.65 -16.60
N GLY A 175 7.53 -16.32 -16.70
CA GLY A 175 6.26 -15.63 -16.91
C GLY A 175 5.32 -15.70 -15.70
N LEU A 176 5.81 -15.30 -14.51
CA LEU A 176 4.99 -15.23 -13.29
C LEU A 176 4.05 -14.03 -13.33
N ILE A 177 2.76 -14.27 -13.17
CA ILE A 177 1.71 -13.25 -13.11
C ILE A 177 1.17 -13.20 -11.68
N LEU A 178 1.24 -12.03 -11.06
CA LEU A 178 0.67 -11.79 -9.74
C LEU A 178 -0.74 -11.21 -9.85
N LEU A 179 -1.71 -11.86 -9.24
CA LEU A 179 -3.07 -11.35 -9.06
C LEU A 179 -3.27 -10.92 -7.62
N VAL A 180 -3.75 -9.67 -7.43
CA VAL A 180 -4.02 -9.05 -6.13
C VAL A 180 -5.51 -8.68 -6.07
N PRO A 181 -6.38 -9.65 -5.73
CA PRO A 181 -7.83 -9.45 -5.77
C PRO A 181 -8.36 -8.62 -4.62
N GLY A 182 -7.63 -8.59 -3.50
CA GLY A 182 -8.01 -7.88 -2.29
C GLY A 182 -7.79 -6.38 -2.38
N ALA A 183 -8.61 -5.64 -1.66
CA ALA A 183 -8.44 -4.21 -1.42
C ALA A 183 -9.01 -3.84 -0.05
N GLY A 184 -8.52 -2.75 0.53
CA GLY A 184 -9.02 -2.25 1.81
C GLY A 184 -10.48 -1.78 1.78
N TRP A 185 -11.16 -1.81 0.66
CA TRP A 185 -12.54 -1.39 0.44
C TRP A 185 -13.21 -2.26 -0.62
N LYS A 186 -14.35 -2.87 -0.30
CA LYS A 186 -15.06 -3.82 -1.19
C LYS A 186 -15.39 -3.24 -2.56
N ALA A 187 -15.79 -1.97 -2.63
CA ALA A 187 -16.09 -1.32 -3.91
C ALA A 187 -14.89 -1.14 -4.86
N LYS A 188 -13.67 -1.32 -4.35
CA LYS A 188 -12.44 -1.37 -5.17
C LYS A 188 -12.14 -2.77 -5.72
N MET A 189 -12.82 -3.80 -5.21
CA MET A 189 -12.51 -5.18 -5.58
C MET A 189 -13.22 -5.55 -6.87
N TRP A 190 -12.45 -6.07 -7.80
CA TRP A 190 -12.98 -6.66 -9.02
C TRP A 190 -13.56 -8.05 -8.72
N GLN A 191 -14.52 -8.51 -9.51
CA GLN A 191 -15.22 -9.77 -9.26
C GLN A 191 -14.25 -10.97 -9.34
N PRO A 192 -14.34 -11.94 -8.38
CA PRO A 192 -13.47 -13.13 -8.35
C PRO A 192 -13.51 -13.94 -9.65
N GLU A 193 -14.69 -14.04 -10.26
CA GLU A 193 -14.93 -14.77 -11.50
C GLU A 193 -14.14 -14.18 -12.67
N LYS A 194 -14.00 -12.85 -12.70
CA LYS A 194 -13.24 -12.15 -13.71
C LYS A 194 -11.73 -12.33 -13.50
N PHE A 195 -11.24 -12.32 -12.25
CA PHE A 195 -9.85 -12.70 -11.93
C PHE A 195 -9.56 -14.15 -12.33
N ASN A 196 -10.49 -15.09 -12.06
CA ASN A 196 -10.36 -16.50 -12.47
C ASN A 196 -10.26 -16.63 -14.00
N ALA A 197 -11.10 -15.90 -14.75
CA ALA A 197 -11.06 -15.90 -16.22
C ALA A 197 -9.73 -15.39 -16.78
N VAL A 198 -9.17 -14.32 -16.20
CA VAL A 198 -7.83 -13.82 -16.56
C VAL A 198 -6.75 -14.84 -16.20
N ALA A 199 -6.81 -15.44 -15.00
CA ALA A 199 -5.87 -16.47 -14.57
C ALA A 199 -5.86 -17.66 -15.54
N LYS A 200 -7.04 -18.13 -15.95
CA LYS A 200 -7.19 -19.21 -16.93
C LYS A 200 -6.52 -18.86 -18.25
N ARG A 201 -6.77 -17.67 -18.77
CA ARG A 201 -6.14 -17.21 -20.02
C ARG A 201 -4.62 -17.12 -19.91
N CYS A 202 -4.09 -16.65 -18.76
CA CYS A 202 -2.64 -16.63 -18.52
C CYS A 202 -2.05 -18.05 -18.55
N ILE A 203 -2.72 -19.00 -17.91
CA ILE A 203 -2.31 -20.41 -17.86
C ILE A 203 -2.34 -21.04 -19.26
N ASP A 204 -3.38 -20.79 -20.05
CA ASP A 204 -3.50 -21.23 -21.44
C ASP A 204 -2.36 -20.71 -22.33
N ARG A 205 -1.78 -19.56 -21.98
CA ARG A 205 -0.58 -18.96 -22.61
C ARG A 205 0.74 -19.41 -21.97
N GLY A 206 0.72 -20.48 -21.15
CA GLY A 206 1.89 -21.08 -20.53
C GLY A 206 2.42 -20.35 -19.29
N LYS A 207 1.76 -19.28 -18.81
CA LYS A 207 2.17 -18.54 -17.63
C LYS A 207 1.84 -19.28 -16.34
N THR A 208 2.51 -18.91 -15.26
CA THR A 208 2.19 -19.34 -13.89
C THR A 208 1.57 -18.18 -13.12
N VAL A 209 0.50 -18.44 -12.40
CA VAL A 209 -0.29 -17.45 -11.69
C VAL A 209 -0.06 -17.55 -10.19
N LEU A 210 0.29 -16.43 -9.58
CA LEU A 210 0.36 -16.26 -8.14
C LEU A 210 -0.85 -15.42 -7.70
N ILE A 211 -1.58 -15.87 -6.70
CA ILE A 211 -2.74 -15.14 -6.16
C ILE A 211 -2.38 -14.75 -4.72
N SER A 212 -2.23 -13.46 -4.46
CA SER A 212 -1.84 -12.97 -3.14
C SER A 212 -2.99 -12.33 -2.40
N GLY A 213 -3.02 -12.58 -1.08
CA GLY A 213 -3.98 -11.98 -0.17
C GLY A 213 -3.57 -12.11 1.30
N SER A 214 -4.26 -11.38 2.15
CA SER A 214 -4.17 -11.54 3.61
C SER A 214 -4.90 -12.80 4.07
N LYS A 215 -4.72 -13.19 5.35
CA LYS A 215 -5.50 -14.28 5.97
C LYS A 215 -7.00 -14.10 5.80
N GLY A 216 -7.48 -12.84 5.92
CA GLY A 216 -8.91 -12.52 5.75
C GLY A 216 -9.41 -12.66 4.31
N GLU A 217 -8.50 -12.73 3.33
CA GLU A 217 -8.81 -12.87 1.89
C GLU A 217 -8.57 -14.29 1.37
N PHE A 218 -8.25 -15.24 2.26
CA PHE A 218 -7.94 -16.62 1.87
C PHE A 218 -9.05 -17.26 1.03
N GLU A 219 -10.32 -17.18 1.47
CA GLU A 219 -11.45 -17.76 0.73
C GLU A 219 -11.68 -17.06 -0.62
N LEU A 220 -11.42 -15.76 -0.72
CA LEU A 220 -11.42 -15.03 -1.99
C LEU A 220 -10.35 -15.57 -2.94
N CYS A 221 -9.12 -15.72 -2.48
CA CYS A 221 -8.00 -16.24 -3.27
C CYS A 221 -8.28 -17.70 -3.72
N LYS A 222 -8.85 -18.51 -2.83
CA LYS A 222 -9.24 -19.88 -3.11
C LYS A 222 -10.38 -19.99 -4.15
N ALA A 223 -11.35 -19.07 -4.08
CA ALA A 223 -12.43 -19.00 -5.07
C ALA A 223 -11.88 -18.66 -6.46
N ILE A 224 -10.89 -17.77 -6.56
CA ILE A 224 -10.22 -17.44 -7.82
C ILE A 224 -9.41 -18.63 -8.36
N ALA A 225 -8.75 -19.37 -7.48
CA ALA A 225 -7.96 -20.55 -7.87
C ALA A 225 -8.82 -21.79 -8.22
N LYS A 226 -10.15 -21.72 -8.02
CA LYS A 226 -11.05 -22.83 -8.29
C LYS A 226 -11.01 -23.21 -9.78
N ASP A 227 -10.95 -24.52 -10.03
CA ASP A 227 -10.96 -25.12 -11.38
C ASP A 227 -9.76 -24.70 -12.27
N LEU A 228 -8.68 -24.15 -11.69
CA LEU A 228 -7.43 -23.89 -12.39
C LEU A 228 -6.42 -25.04 -12.20
N ASP A 229 -5.48 -25.16 -13.13
CA ASP A 229 -4.39 -26.16 -13.03
C ASP A 229 -3.51 -25.88 -11.81
N ARG A 230 -3.56 -26.77 -10.82
CA ARG A 230 -2.81 -26.68 -9.56
C ARG A 230 -1.28 -26.62 -9.75
N LYS A 231 -0.77 -27.11 -10.89
CA LYS A 231 0.66 -27.01 -11.22
C LYS A 231 1.06 -25.60 -11.64
N LYS A 232 0.10 -24.82 -12.12
CA LYS A 232 0.29 -23.46 -12.65
C LYS A 232 -0.24 -22.35 -11.73
N VAL A 233 -0.78 -22.70 -10.55
CA VAL A 233 -1.32 -21.73 -9.59
C VAL A 233 -0.67 -21.91 -8.23
N ARG A 234 -0.30 -20.79 -7.58
CA ARG A 234 0.13 -20.77 -6.18
C ARG A 234 -0.63 -19.68 -5.43
N LEU A 235 -1.03 -19.98 -4.20
CA LEU A 235 -1.58 -18.99 -3.26
C LEU A 235 -0.47 -18.48 -2.35
N LEU A 236 -0.34 -17.18 -2.26
CA LEU A 236 0.60 -16.49 -1.40
C LEU A 236 -0.18 -15.69 -0.36
N ILE A 237 -0.39 -16.30 0.80
CA ILE A 237 -1.29 -15.78 1.84
C ILE A 237 -0.48 -15.30 3.04
N ASP A 238 -0.63 -14.01 3.36
CA ASP A 238 -0.05 -13.36 4.55
C ASP A 238 1.48 -13.44 4.64
N ASP A 239 2.16 -13.63 3.51
CA ASP A 239 3.61 -13.71 3.43
C ASP A 239 4.17 -12.57 2.55
N LEU A 240 4.25 -11.38 3.16
CA LEU A 240 4.73 -10.19 2.47
C LEU A 240 6.23 -10.26 2.18
N GLU A 241 7.01 -10.92 3.03
CA GLU A 241 8.47 -11.05 2.83
C GLU A 241 8.79 -11.90 1.61
N LEU A 242 8.06 -13.01 1.45
CA LEU A 242 8.18 -13.87 0.29
C LEU A 242 7.69 -13.14 -0.98
N LEU A 243 6.58 -12.38 -0.88
CA LEU A 243 6.08 -11.56 -1.97
C LEU A 243 7.11 -10.52 -2.44
N ILE A 244 7.69 -9.75 -1.50
CA ILE A 244 8.73 -8.75 -1.82
C ILE A 244 9.89 -9.39 -2.54
N SER A 245 10.30 -10.58 -2.09
CA SER A 245 11.41 -11.31 -2.70
C SER A 245 11.09 -11.87 -4.09
N LEU A 246 9.80 -12.03 -4.41
CA LEU A 246 9.34 -12.43 -5.74
C LEU A 246 9.22 -11.27 -6.74
N LEU A 247 9.09 -10.02 -6.27
CA LEU A 247 8.83 -8.88 -7.16
C LEU A 247 9.77 -8.84 -8.38
N PRO A 248 11.11 -9.03 -8.25
CA PRO A 248 12.00 -8.97 -9.40
C PRO A 248 11.78 -10.10 -10.43
N ARG A 249 10.95 -11.10 -10.12
CA ARG A 249 10.64 -12.25 -10.97
C ARG A 249 9.29 -12.17 -11.65
N LEU A 250 8.47 -11.20 -11.24
CA LEU A 250 7.14 -11.04 -11.79
C LEU A 250 7.19 -10.43 -13.19
N SER A 251 6.47 -11.01 -14.12
CA SER A 251 6.23 -10.42 -15.45
C SER A 251 5.15 -9.35 -15.39
N CYS A 252 4.17 -9.53 -14.50
CA CYS A 252 3.07 -8.58 -14.33
C CYS A 252 2.42 -8.71 -12.95
N CYS A 253 1.92 -7.58 -12.46
CA CYS A 253 0.99 -7.51 -11.33
C CYS A 253 -0.34 -6.93 -11.83
N LEU A 254 -1.44 -7.65 -11.60
CA LEU A 254 -2.81 -7.18 -11.84
C LEU A 254 -3.55 -7.08 -10.51
N GLY A 255 -4.04 -5.91 -10.17
CA GLY A 255 -4.78 -5.70 -8.93
C GLY A 255 -5.52 -4.36 -8.88
N SER A 256 -6.27 -4.16 -7.81
CA SER A 256 -6.90 -2.88 -7.54
C SER A 256 -5.89 -1.88 -6.96
N ASP A 257 -6.35 -0.66 -6.63
CA ASP A 257 -5.59 0.33 -5.86
C ASP A 257 -5.30 -0.23 -4.45
N SER A 258 -4.14 -0.89 -4.31
CA SER A 258 -3.71 -1.62 -3.11
C SER A 258 -2.20 -1.46 -2.86
N GLY A 259 -1.78 -1.71 -1.62
CA GLY A 259 -0.36 -1.59 -1.23
C GLY A 259 0.58 -2.49 -2.05
N ILE A 260 0.15 -3.70 -2.41
CA ILE A 260 0.96 -4.63 -3.20
C ILE A 260 1.18 -4.11 -4.62
N SER A 261 0.16 -3.48 -5.23
CA SER A 261 0.31 -2.87 -6.56
C SER A 261 1.35 -1.73 -6.54
N HIS A 262 1.42 -0.95 -5.44
CA HIS A 262 2.44 0.10 -5.28
C HIS A 262 3.85 -0.49 -5.14
N LEU A 263 4.00 -1.55 -4.35
CA LEU A 263 5.29 -2.25 -4.21
C LEU A 263 5.76 -2.85 -5.54
N SER A 264 4.84 -3.47 -6.27
CA SER A 264 5.15 -4.08 -7.58
C SER A 264 5.62 -3.03 -8.58
N ALA A 265 4.93 -1.91 -8.68
CA ALA A 265 5.29 -0.82 -9.59
C ALA A 265 6.65 -0.20 -9.22
N ALA A 266 6.90 0.06 -7.93
CA ALA A 266 8.18 0.58 -7.46
C ALA A 266 9.35 -0.38 -7.71
N ALA A 267 9.09 -1.69 -7.72
CA ALA A 267 10.07 -2.72 -8.07
C ALA A 267 10.26 -2.91 -9.59
N GLY A 268 9.64 -2.07 -10.43
CA GLY A 268 9.75 -2.13 -11.89
C GLY A 268 8.87 -3.19 -12.57
N VAL A 269 7.98 -3.84 -11.83
CA VAL A 269 7.05 -4.83 -12.39
C VAL A 269 6.00 -4.12 -13.25
N LYS A 270 5.72 -4.65 -14.45
CA LYS A 270 4.57 -4.21 -15.26
C LYS A 270 3.30 -4.32 -14.42
N THR A 271 2.67 -3.21 -14.08
CA THR A 271 1.56 -3.18 -13.14
C THR A 271 0.31 -2.64 -13.78
N ILE A 272 -0.76 -3.43 -13.77
CA ILE A 272 -2.09 -3.02 -14.22
C ILE A 272 -2.94 -2.80 -12.98
N GLN A 273 -3.35 -1.55 -12.78
CA GLN A 273 -4.25 -1.20 -11.67
C GLN A 273 -5.67 -0.95 -12.16
N LEU A 274 -6.61 -1.61 -11.49
CA LEU A 274 -8.03 -1.45 -11.72
C LEU A 274 -8.56 -0.37 -10.77
N PHE A 275 -9.10 0.70 -11.33
CA PHE A 275 -9.58 1.86 -10.58
C PHE A 275 -11.08 2.05 -10.68
N CYS A 276 -11.70 2.09 -9.57
CA CYS A 276 -12.99 2.66 -9.20
C CYS A 276 -13.18 2.38 -7.70
N PRO A 277 -13.69 3.24 -6.91
CA PRO A 277 -14.17 4.61 -7.07
C PRO A 277 -13.14 5.70 -6.69
N THR A 278 -11.88 5.34 -6.49
CA THR A 278 -10.80 6.28 -6.11
C THR A 278 -10.22 7.03 -7.30
N ASN A 279 -9.54 8.16 -7.03
CA ASN A 279 -8.92 8.98 -8.04
C ASN A 279 -7.48 8.52 -8.34
N PRO A 280 -7.16 8.05 -9.55
CA PRO A 280 -5.80 7.68 -9.91
C PRO A 280 -4.79 8.81 -9.70
N VAL A 281 -5.14 10.06 -9.97
CA VAL A 281 -4.24 11.22 -9.76
C VAL A 281 -3.73 11.29 -8.32
N HIS A 282 -4.52 10.80 -7.36
CA HIS A 282 -4.16 10.84 -5.94
C HIS A 282 -3.45 9.58 -5.45
N SER A 283 -3.71 8.42 -6.06
CA SER A 283 -3.28 7.14 -5.49
C SER A 283 -2.90 6.06 -6.50
N GLN A 284 -2.63 6.40 -7.75
CA GLN A 284 -2.09 5.39 -8.67
C GLN A 284 -0.71 4.89 -8.23
N ALA A 285 -0.33 3.70 -8.63
CA ALA A 285 1.02 3.22 -8.41
C ALA A 285 2.04 4.05 -9.22
N VAL A 286 3.23 4.19 -8.67
CA VAL A 286 4.32 4.96 -9.25
C VAL A 286 5.41 4.01 -9.71
N GLY A 287 5.69 4.01 -10.99
CA GLY A 287 6.69 3.16 -11.64
C GLY A 287 6.71 3.41 -13.15
N GLU A 288 7.74 2.90 -13.82
CA GLU A 288 7.94 3.12 -15.26
C GLU A 288 6.89 2.41 -16.13
N SER A 289 6.38 1.27 -15.68
CA SER A 289 5.50 0.38 -16.45
C SER A 289 4.15 0.18 -15.75
N VAL A 290 3.42 1.27 -15.51
CA VAL A 290 2.11 1.24 -14.87
C VAL A 290 1.01 1.56 -15.87
N SER A 291 -0.02 0.74 -15.92
CA SER A 291 -1.25 1.00 -16.65
C SER A 291 -2.45 1.09 -15.72
N ILE A 292 -3.32 2.05 -16.00
CA ILE A 292 -4.53 2.30 -15.22
C ILE A 292 -5.74 1.98 -16.07
N LEU A 293 -6.49 0.97 -15.68
CA LEU A 293 -7.82 0.69 -16.23
C LEU A 293 -8.87 1.24 -15.27
N ARG A 294 -9.69 2.15 -15.77
CA ARG A 294 -10.72 2.80 -14.96
C ARG A 294 -12.10 2.41 -15.45
N SER A 295 -12.93 1.91 -14.53
CA SER A 295 -14.34 1.69 -14.79
C SER A 295 -15.11 3.02 -14.79
N SER A 296 -16.11 3.14 -15.67
CA SER A 296 -17.07 4.22 -15.65
C SER A 296 -18.15 3.91 -14.60
N CYS A 297 -18.30 4.76 -13.60
CA CYS A 297 -19.41 4.64 -12.64
C CYS A 297 -20.67 5.29 -13.21
N SER A 298 -21.72 4.50 -13.44
CA SER A 298 -23.02 4.98 -13.96
C SER A 298 -23.73 5.99 -13.05
N LEU A 299 -23.27 6.14 -11.80
CA LEU A 299 -23.81 7.09 -10.82
C LEU A 299 -23.08 8.44 -10.85
N LYS A 300 -22.16 8.66 -11.77
CA LYS A 300 -21.47 9.95 -11.92
C LYS A 300 -22.05 10.73 -13.09
N PRO A 301 -22.32 12.02 -12.89
CA PRO A 301 -22.58 12.93 -14.01
C PRO A 301 -21.37 12.92 -14.96
N GLU A 302 -21.63 12.88 -16.25
CA GLU A 302 -20.60 13.05 -17.27
C GLU A 302 -19.84 14.37 -17.04
N GLY A 303 -18.53 14.31 -17.16
CA GLY A 303 -17.67 15.50 -17.19
C GLY A 303 -17.05 15.92 -15.85
N ASP A 304 -17.38 15.32 -14.70
CA ASP A 304 -16.79 15.73 -13.44
C ASP A 304 -15.83 14.67 -12.86
N GLN A 305 -14.63 15.11 -12.48
CA GLN A 305 -13.61 14.29 -11.83
C GLN A 305 -13.98 13.93 -10.37
N LYS A 306 -15.24 14.10 -9.97
CA LYS A 306 -15.69 13.82 -8.62
C LYS A 306 -15.73 12.31 -8.38
N PHE A 307 -14.84 11.89 -7.52
CA PHE A 307 -14.77 10.54 -6.96
C PHE A 307 -15.88 10.35 -5.96
N CYS A 308 -16.29 9.12 -5.72
CA CYS A 308 -17.43 8.76 -4.88
C CYS A 308 -17.38 9.49 -3.52
N THR A 309 -18.10 10.58 -3.40
CA THR A 309 -18.18 11.42 -2.19
C THR A 309 -19.48 11.24 -1.41
N GLY A 310 -20.47 10.56 -2.00
CA GLY A 310 -21.86 10.58 -1.52
C GLY A 310 -22.31 9.41 -0.66
N VAL A 311 -21.48 8.40 -0.45
CA VAL A 311 -21.81 7.24 0.40
C VAL A 311 -20.69 7.04 1.39
N PRO A 312 -20.96 6.63 2.65
CA PRO A 312 -19.88 6.23 3.55
C PRO A 312 -18.98 5.23 2.84
N LYS A 313 -17.75 5.66 2.49
CA LYS A 313 -16.82 4.94 1.60
C LYS A 313 -16.58 3.48 1.99
N LEU A 314 -16.88 3.13 3.23
CA LEU A 314 -16.58 1.84 3.84
C LEU A 314 -17.73 0.83 3.81
N THR A 315 -18.96 1.30 3.60
CA THR A 315 -20.16 0.46 3.61
C THR A 315 -20.71 0.20 2.21
N CYS A 316 -20.16 0.86 1.18
CA CYS A 316 -20.56 0.64 -0.19
C CYS A 316 -19.95 -0.67 -0.71
N ASP A 317 -20.79 -1.62 -1.05
CA ASP A 317 -20.46 -2.93 -1.61
C ASP A 317 -20.89 -3.06 -3.09
N ARG A 318 -21.20 -1.94 -3.74
CA ARG A 318 -21.67 -1.92 -5.13
C ARG A 318 -20.62 -2.50 -6.08
N LYS A 319 -20.95 -3.64 -6.68
CA LYS A 319 -20.11 -4.34 -7.65
C LYS A 319 -20.02 -3.62 -8.99
N GLU A 320 -21.03 -2.82 -9.32
CA GLU A 320 -21.11 -2.03 -10.56
C GLU A 320 -20.00 -0.96 -10.65
N CYS A 321 -19.43 -0.55 -9.51
CA CYS A 321 -18.33 0.41 -9.51
C CYS A 321 -17.06 -0.13 -10.16
N MET A 322 -16.87 -1.45 -10.22
CA MET A 322 -15.69 -2.09 -10.81
C MET A 322 -16.13 -2.94 -12.02
N ASP A 323 -16.87 -2.32 -12.93
CA ASP A 323 -17.40 -2.96 -14.14
C ASP A 323 -16.41 -2.88 -15.32
N LEU A 324 -15.20 -3.38 -15.11
CA LEU A 324 -14.25 -3.65 -16.17
C LEU A 324 -14.50 -5.04 -16.73
N SER A 325 -14.42 -5.19 -18.06
CA SER A 325 -14.53 -6.51 -18.69
C SER A 325 -13.19 -7.26 -18.61
N VAL A 326 -13.26 -8.60 -18.73
CA VAL A 326 -12.07 -9.46 -18.85
C VAL A 326 -11.27 -9.10 -20.11
N ASP A 327 -11.97 -8.84 -21.23
CA ASP A 327 -11.32 -8.50 -22.51
C ASP A 327 -10.53 -7.19 -22.44
N GLN A 328 -11.04 -6.16 -21.73
CA GLN A 328 -10.28 -4.92 -21.51
C GLN A 328 -8.96 -5.19 -20.79
N VAL A 329 -8.98 -6.04 -19.76
CA VAL A 329 -7.79 -6.39 -19.00
C VAL A 329 -6.82 -7.23 -19.84
N LEU A 330 -7.30 -8.21 -20.60
CA LEU A 330 -6.48 -9.06 -21.46
C LEU A 330 -5.84 -8.25 -22.59
N THR A 331 -6.59 -7.36 -23.24
CA THR A 331 -6.07 -6.45 -24.27
C THR A 331 -4.94 -5.58 -23.71
N GLU A 332 -5.10 -5.09 -22.48
CA GLU A 332 -4.07 -4.30 -21.83
C GLU A 332 -2.83 -5.14 -21.48
N MET A 333 -3.01 -6.39 -21.03
CA MET A 333 -1.89 -7.31 -20.81
C MET A 333 -1.12 -7.60 -22.09
N GLU A 334 -1.82 -7.77 -23.22
CA GLU A 334 -1.20 -7.95 -24.55
C GLU A 334 -0.46 -6.68 -24.98
N ARG A 335 -1.07 -5.49 -24.84
CA ARG A 335 -0.43 -4.21 -25.15
C ARG A 335 0.87 -3.99 -24.36
N MET A 336 0.90 -4.44 -23.12
CA MET A 336 2.09 -4.37 -22.26
C MET A 336 3.11 -5.49 -22.55
N GLY A 337 2.83 -6.41 -23.48
CA GLY A 337 3.70 -7.56 -23.79
C GLY A 337 3.85 -8.52 -22.61
N VAL A 338 2.73 -8.83 -21.96
CA VAL A 338 2.64 -9.79 -20.84
C VAL A 338 2.13 -11.14 -21.34
N LEU A 339 1.17 -11.13 -22.27
CA LEU A 339 0.56 -12.30 -22.90
C LEU A 339 1.00 -12.50 -24.34
#